data_5ee62d47c313ec8d7d3790d6664aa0f1
#
_entry.id   5ee62d47c313ec8d7d3790d6664aa0f1
#
_cell.length_a   1.000
_cell.length_b   1.000
_cell.length_c   1.000
_cell.angle_alpha   90.00
_cell.angle_beta   90.00
_cell.angle_gamma   90.00
#
_symmetry.space_group_name_H-M   'P 1'
#
loop_
_entity.id
_entity.type
_entity.pdbx_description
1 polymer ?
#
loop_
_entity_poly.entity_id
_entity_poly.type
_entity_poly.pdbx_seq_one_letter_code
_entity_poly.pdbx_strand_id
1 'polypeptide(L)'
;KTLPAVEFAVFCGGPLRSNNPVYVNRAKMMEQAGALKIYENLKKNDYYELLNDTRVLFNCALQDWVSNTVSEADTLGCNVLFPAYRSFPETFANDETRMYVPWSGRDAMEKLKTLLSRPSPNMGRISDWTDGTIDRMIDIMTGVGEQWRRDGKHYRNTASESKY
;
A
#
# COMPACT_ATOMS: atom_id res chain seq x y z
N LYS A 1 -24.12 -8.82 15.29
CA LYS A 1 -22.78 -9.37 15.65
C LYS A 1 -21.95 -8.20 16.15
N THR A 2 -21.55 -8.24 17.42
CA THR A 2 -20.59 -7.31 18.00
C THR A 2 -19.24 -7.52 17.31
N LEU A 3 -18.62 -6.45 16.86
CA LEU A 3 -17.23 -6.52 16.35
C LEU A 3 -16.33 -7.03 17.51
N PRO A 4 -15.31 -7.85 17.23
CA PRO A 4 -14.30 -8.16 18.23
C PRO A 4 -13.68 -6.85 18.73
N ALA A 5 -13.13 -6.86 19.94
CA ALA A 5 -12.37 -5.71 20.45
C ALA A 5 -11.27 -5.37 19.43
N VAL A 6 -11.35 -4.18 18.81
CA VAL A 6 -10.42 -3.71 17.79
C VAL A 6 -9.64 -2.56 18.39
N GLU A 7 -8.32 -2.68 18.35
CA GLU A 7 -7.43 -1.58 18.66
C GLU A 7 -7.18 -0.78 17.37
N PHE A 8 -7.35 0.52 17.44
CA PHE A 8 -7.02 1.42 16.33
C PHE A 8 -5.65 2.04 16.57
N ALA A 9 -4.85 2.07 15.51
CA ALA A 9 -3.54 2.68 15.54
C ALA A 9 -3.32 3.62 14.36
N VAL A 10 -2.62 4.72 14.61
CA VAL A 10 -2.02 5.58 13.59
C VAL A 10 -0.53 5.50 13.75
N PHE A 11 0.20 5.30 12.66
CA PHE A 11 1.65 5.26 12.68
C PHE A 11 2.25 6.22 11.67
N CYS A 12 3.32 6.87 12.07
CA CYS A 12 4.01 7.90 11.33
C CYS A 12 5.52 7.65 11.35
N GLY A 13 6.19 7.81 10.21
CA GLY A 13 7.65 7.77 10.14
C GLY A 13 8.34 8.98 10.80
N GLY A 14 7.58 10.00 11.14
CA GLY A 14 7.98 11.19 11.88
C GLY A 14 6.92 11.56 12.93
N PRO A 15 6.94 12.77 13.49
CA PRO A 15 5.89 13.23 14.39
C PRO A 15 4.55 13.36 13.68
N LEU A 16 3.46 13.08 14.38
CA LEU A 16 2.10 13.28 13.88
C LEU A 16 1.86 14.76 13.57
N ARG A 17 1.60 15.07 12.33
CA ARG A 17 1.40 16.43 11.85
C ARG A 17 0.33 16.52 10.78
N SER A 18 -0.33 17.67 10.74
CA SER A 18 -1.29 18.02 9.68
C SER A 18 -1.27 19.54 9.49
N ASN A 19 -1.57 19.99 8.28
CA ASN A 19 -1.80 21.41 8.00
C ASN A 19 -3.03 21.97 8.74
N ASN A 20 -3.94 21.08 9.15
CA ASN A 20 -5.08 21.43 10.00
C ASN A 20 -4.87 20.87 11.41
N PRO A 21 -4.60 21.73 12.42
CA PRO A 21 -4.32 21.31 13.79
C PRO A 21 -5.50 20.56 14.45
N VAL A 22 -6.72 20.76 13.96
CA VAL A 22 -7.91 20.08 14.49
C VAL A 22 -7.76 18.56 14.41
N TYR A 23 -7.17 18.03 13.34
CA TYR A 23 -6.97 16.57 13.19
C TYR A 23 -5.95 16.04 14.18
N VAL A 24 -4.83 16.74 14.38
CA VAL A 24 -3.80 16.34 15.36
C VAL A 24 -4.36 16.37 16.77
N ASN A 25 -5.08 17.45 17.14
CA ASN A 25 -5.69 17.57 18.45
C ASN A 25 -6.72 16.47 18.69
N ARG A 26 -7.57 16.16 17.70
CA ARG A 26 -8.56 15.11 17.82
C ARG A 26 -7.90 13.72 17.98
N ALA A 27 -6.85 13.41 17.22
CA ALA A 27 -6.13 12.15 17.37
C ALA A 27 -5.54 12.02 18.78
N LYS A 28 -4.91 13.07 19.31
CA LYS A 28 -4.37 13.10 20.68
C LYS A 28 -5.46 12.95 21.76
N MET A 29 -6.62 13.56 21.55
CA MET A 29 -7.76 13.38 22.46
C MET A 29 -8.27 11.93 22.45
N MET A 30 -8.31 11.30 21.26
CA MET A 30 -8.71 9.89 21.15
C MET A 30 -7.67 8.96 21.79
N GLU A 31 -6.39 9.28 21.68
CA GLU A 31 -5.32 8.54 22.36
C GLU A 31 -5.44 8.65 23.88
N GLN A 32 -5.63 9.85 24.41
CA GLN A 32 -5.86 10.06 25.84
C GLN A 32 -7.10 9.33 26.39
N ALA A 33 -8.11 9.19 25.53
CA ALA A 33 -9.32 8.41 25.85
C ALA A 33 -9.13 6.89 25.69
N GLY A 34 -7.96 6.42 25.28
CA GLY A 34 -7.68 5.00 25.03
C GLY A 34 -8.37 4.41 23.78
N ALA A 35 -8.92 5.27 22.91
CA ALA A 35 -9.62 4.87 21.68
C ALA A 35 -8.71 4.74 20.47
N LEU A 36 -7.46 5.21 20.57
CA LEU A 36 -6.48 5.20 19.50
C LEU A 36 -5.09 5.07 20.11
N LYS A 37 -4.18 4.38 19.41
CA LYS A 37 -2.73 4.44 19.68
C LYS A 37 -2.03 5.24 18.59
N ILE A 38 -1.09 6.08 18.96
CA ILE A 38 -0.27 6.86 18.03
C ILE A 38 1.18 6.41 18.16
N TYR A 39 1.74 5.94 17.05
CA TYR A 39 3.14 5.54 16.93
C TYR A 39 3.87 6.57 16.08
N GLU A 40 4.75 7.33 16.69
CA GLU A 40 5.57 8.36 16.04
C GLU A 40 7.02 7.90 15.92
N ASN A 41 7.70 8.39 14.90
CA ASN A 41 9.14 8.14 14.69
C ASN A 41 9.54 6.66 14.65
N LEU A 42 8.67 5.81 14.11
CA LEU A 42 8.93 4.37 14.01
C LEU A 42 10.20 4.11 13.17
N LYS A 43 11.06 3.26 13.69
CA LYS A 43 12.14 2.66 12.92
C LYS A 43 11.55 1.62 11.95
N LYS A 44 12.28 1.31 10.89
CA LYS A 44 11.78 0.44 9.83
C LYS A 44 11.40 -0.97 10.34
N ASN A 45 12.18 -1.53 11.26
CA ASN A 45 11.88 -2.83 11.84
C ASN A 45 10.61 -2.81 12.69
N ASP A 46 10.50 -1.82 13.61
CA ASP A 46 9.30 -1.66 14.46
C ASP A 46 8.03 -1.43 13.62
N TYR A 47 8.18 -0.71 12.51
CA TYR A 47 7.12 -0.51 11.54
C TYR A 47 6.66 -1.81 10.88
N TYR A 48 7.60 -2.68 10.48
CA TYR A 48 7.23 -3.98 9.89
C TYR A 48 6.64 -4.93 10.91
N GLU A 49 7.12 -4.93 12.15
CA GLU A 49 6.50 -5.69 13.24
C GLU A 49 5.05 -5.23 13.48
N LEU A 50 4.83 -3.91 13.52
CA LEU A 50 3.47 -3.37 13.66
C LEU A 50 2.56 -3.75 12.49
N LEU A 51 3.05 -3.71 11.25
CA LEU A 51 2.29 -4.16 10.09
C LEU A 51 1.98 -5.65 10.15
N ASN A 52 2.93 -6.47 10.58
CA ASN A 52 2.75 -7.91 10.73
C ASN A 52 1.63 -8.26 11.75
N ASP A 53 1.50 -7.45 12.79
CA ASP A 53 0.45 -7.60 13.80
C ASP A 53 -0.88 -6.93 13.40
N THR A 54 -0.86 -6.16 12.31
CA THR A 54 -2.04 -5.42 11.85
C THR A 54 -3.00 -6.33 11.08
N ARG A 55 -4.24 -6.39 11.54
CA ARG A 55 -5.29 -7.17 10.87
C ARG A 55 -5.81 -6.52 9.60
N VAL A 56 -6.00 -5.20 9.63
CA VAL A 56 -6.45 -4.41 8.48
C VAL A 56 -5.70 -3.09 8.45
N LEU A 57 -5.00 -2.82 7.36
CA LEU A 57 -4.48 -1.51 7.05
C LEU A 57 -5.55 -0.70 6.31
N PHE A 58 -5.97 0.42 6.88
CA PHE A 58 -6.87 1.38 6.25
C PHE A 58 -6.08 2.56 5.69
N ASN A 59 -6.12 2.72 4.37
CA ASN A 59 -5.52 3.87 3.68
C ASN A 59 -6.62 4.80 3.17
N CYS A 60 -6.49 6.09 3.44
CA CYS A 60 -7.41 7.13 2.96
C CYS A 60 -6.73 8.18 2.08
N ALA A 61 -5.49 7.95 1.66
CA ALA A 61 -4.75 8.88 0.82
C ALA A 61 -5.31 8.90 -0.60
N LEU A 62 -5.64 10.08 -1.09
CA LEU A 62 -6.08 10.31 -2.47
C LEU A 62 -4.99 10.97 -3.33
N GLN A 63 -3.79 11.18 -2.78
CA GLN A 63 -2.69 11.82 -3.48
C GLN A 63 -1.68 10.82 -4.04
N ASP A 64 -1.60 9.64 -3.45
CA ASP A 64 -0.66 8.59 -3.86
C ASP A 64 -1.07 7.97 -5.19
N TRP A 65 -0.09 7.70 -6.04
CA TRP A 65 -0.30 6.88 -7.23
C TRP A 65 -0.42 5.40 -6.85
N VAL A 66 0.54 4.92 -6.06
CA VAL A 66 0.52 3.63 -5.36
C VAL A 66 1.13 3.88 -4.00
N SER A 67 0.45 3.48 -2.94
CA SER A 67 0.98 3.63 -1.59
C SER A 67 1.93 2.48 -1.27
N ASN A 68 3.20 2.79 -1.02
CA ASN A 68 4.17 1.80 -0.56
C ASN A 68 3.69 1.09 0.72
N THR A 69 3.07 1.85 1.63
CA THR A 69 2.51 1.29 2.87
C THR A 69 1.44 0.23 2.59
N VAL A 70 0.57 0.46 1.60
CA VAL A 70 -0.46 -0.53 1.22
C VAL A 70 0.19 -1.77 0.62
N SER A 71 1.18 -1.61 -0.25
CA SER A 71 1.92 -2.72 -0.87
C SER A 71 2.71 -3.53 0.16
N GLU A 72 3.40 -2.84 1.08
CA GLU A 72 4.16 -3.48 2.17
C GLU A 72 3.22 -4.27 3.10
N ALA A 73 2.07 -3.71 3.47
CA ALA A 73 1.08 -4.37 4.31
C ALA A 73 0.45 -5.60 3.62
N ASP A 74 0.12 -5.49 2.33
CA ASP A 74 -0.40 -6.62 1.54
C ASP A 74 0.64 -7.74 1.45
N THR A 75 1.90 -7.40 1.23
CA THR A 75 3.02 -8.34 1.20
C THR A 75 3.20 -9.07 2.54
N LEU A 76 3.02 -8.36 3.65
CA LEU A 76 3.07 -8.94 4.99
C LEU A 76 1.81 -9.72 5.40
N GLY A 77 0.85 -9.87 4.50
CA GLY A 77 -0.37 -10.64 4.75
C GLY A 77 -1.44 -9.88 5.54
N CYS A 78 -1.30 -8.57 5.68
CA CYS A 78 -2.34 -7.71 6.22
C CYS A 78 -3.51 -7.58 5.25
N ASN A 79 -4.75 -7.58 5.72
CA ASN A 79 -5.84 -7.11 4.88
C ASN A 79 -5.68 -5.62 4.63
N VAL A 80 -5.83 -5.17 3.39
CA VAL A 80 -5.71 -3.76 3.03
C VAL A 80 -7.03 -3.22 2.53
N LEU A 81 -7.37 -2.00 2.95
CA LEU A 81 -8.54 -1.25 2.49
C LEU A 81 -8.11 0.13 2.00
N PHE A 82 -8.40 0.44 0.77
CA PHE A 82 -7.95 1.67 0.10
C PHE A 82 -9.05 2.25 -0.80
N PRO A 83 -8.96 3.54 -1.18
CA PRO A 83 -9.95 4.14 -2.07
C PRO A 83 -9.86 3.58 -3.49
N ALA A 84 -10.97 3.35 -4.16
CA ALA A 84 -11.04 3.02 -5.59
C ALA A 84 -10.67 4.26 -6.42
N TYR A 85 -9.39 4.63 -6.42
CA TYR A 85 -8.90 5.87 -7.01
C TYR A 85 -7.51 5.70 -7.60
N ARG A 86 -7.24 6.40 -8.71
CA ARG A 86 -5.94 6.38 -9.43
C ARG A 86 -5.53 4.94 -9.80
N SER A 87 -4.29 4.56 -9.45
CA SER A 87 -3.70 3.26 -9.82
C SER A 87 -4.05 2.13 -8.84
N PHE A 88 -4.74 2.40 -7.72
CA PHE A 88 -5.08 1.34 -6.77
C PHE A 88 -5.89 0.20 -7.39
N PRO A 89 -6.95 0.47 -8.20
CA PRO A 89 -7.69 -0.60 -8.85
C PRO A 89 -6.81 -1.51 -9.71
N GLU A 90 -5.95 -0.94 -10.54
CA GLU A 90 -5.05 -1.68 -11.43
C GLU A 90 -4.02 -2.50 -10.64
N THR A 91 -3.41 -1.88 -9.62
CA THR A 91 -2.36 -2.51 -8.80
C THR A 91 -2.89 -3.74 -8.06
N PHE A 92 -4.14 -3.72 -7.62
CA PHE A 92 -4.76 -4.80 -6.86
C PHE A 92 -5.82 -5.58 -7.65
N ALA A 93 -5.63 -5.68 -8.98
CA ALA A 93 -6.43 -6.50 -9.89
C ALA A 93 -7.95 -6.22 -9.81
N ASN A 94 -8.33 -4.97 -9.53
CA ASN A 94 -9.71 -4.54 -9.37
C ASN A 94 -10.50 -5.31 -8.29
N ASP A 95 -9.83 -5.75 -7.23
CA ASP A 95 -10.50 -6.43 -6.10
C ASP A 95 -11.40 -5.47 -5.32
N GLU A 96 -12.67 -5.40 -5.72
CA GLU A 96 -13.68 -4.54 -5.10
C GLU A 96 -13.89 -4.81 -3.61
N THR A 97 -13.45 -5.95 -3.09
CA THR A 97 -13.60 -6.28 -1.67
C THR A 97 -12.61 -5.52 -0.79
N ARG A 98 -11.56 -4.97 -1.39
CA ARG A 98 -10.49 -4.20 -0.75
C ARG A 98 -10.58 -2.70 -1.03
N MET A 99 -11.54 -2.29 -1.87
CA MET A 99 -11.69 -0.91 -2.31
C MET A 99 -12.99 -0.31 -1.80
N TYR A 100 -12.95 0.96 -1.42
CA TYR A 100 -14.14 1.73 -1.10
C TYR A 100 -14.28 2.93 -2.03
N VAL A 101 -15.52 3.37 -2.22
CA VAL A 101 -15.82 4.57 -3.01
C VAL A 101 -15.20 5.79 -2.33
N PRO A 102 -14.33 6.56 -3.02
CA PRO A 102 -13.74 7.78 -2.48
C PRO A 102 -14.80 8.70 -1.86
N TRP A 103 -14.50 9.28 -0.70
CA TRP A 103 -15.37 10.16 0.08
C TRP A 103 -16.60 9.47 0.71
N SER A 104 -16.83 8.18 0.49
CA SER A 104 -17.90 7.43 1.11
C SER A 104 -17.46 6.78 2.42
N GLY A 105 -17.61 7.48 3.53
CA GLY A 105 -17.33 6.91 4.86
C GLY A 105 -18.23 5.71 5.21
N ARG A 106 -19.44 5.65 4.63
CA ARG A 106 -20.34 4.50 4.80
C ARG A 106 -19.76 3.25 4.15
N ASP A 107 -19.40 3.35 2.87
CA ASP A 107 -18.84 2.22 2.12
C ASP A 107 -17.52 1.75 2.73
N ALA A 108 -16.64 2.70 3.09
CA ALA A 108 -15.40 2.38 3.80
C ALA A 108 -15.65 1.60 5.11
N MET A 109 -16.65 2.02 5.90
CA MET A 109 -16.98 1.35 7.16
C MET A 109 -17.56 -0.04 6.95
N GLU A 110 -18.40 -0.24 5.95
CA GLU A 110 -18.98 -1.56 5.61
C GLU A 110 -17.87 -2.52 5.14
N LYS A 111 -16.99 -2.07 4.27
CA LYS A 111 -15.84 -2.85 3.80
C LYS A 111 -14.87 -3.17 4.95
N LEU A 112 -14.56 -2.19 5.80
CA LEU A 112 -13.71 -2.38 6.97
C LEU A 112 -14.27 -3.47 7.90
N LYS A 113 -15.56 -3.44 8.21
CA LYS A 113 -16.23 -4.48 9.02
C LYS A 113 -16.11 -5.86 8.39
N THR A 114 -16.26 -5.94 7.08
CA THR A 114 -16.11 -7.19 6.33
C THR A 114 -14.69 -7.73 6.43
N LEU A 115 -13.68 -6.88 6.22
CA LEU A 115 -12.28 -7.26 6.30
C LEU A 115 -11.86 -7.66 7.72
N LEU A 116 -12.36 -6.98 8.75
CA LEU A 116 -12.11 -7.33 10.15
C LEU A 116 -12.67 -8.71 10.52
N SER A 117 -13.72 -9.18 9.84
CA SER A 117 -14.29 -10.51 10.06
C SER A 117 -13.54 -11.63 9.33
N ARG A 118 -12.68 -11.31 8.36
CA ARG A 118 -11.86 -12.29 7.63
C ARG A 118 -10.65 -12.71 8.47
N PRO A 119 -10.18 -13.95 8.35
CA PRO A 119 -8.85 -14.30 8.85
C PRO A 119 -7.80 -13.45 8.12
N SER A 120 -6.72 -13.11 8.81
CA SER A 120 -5.55 -12.52 8.12
C SER A 120 -5.05 -13.53 7.08
N PRO A 121 -4.70 -13.06 5.87
CA PRO A 121 -4.08 -13.95 4.89
C PRO A 121 -2.83 -14.55 5.51
N ASN A 122 -2.63 -15.86 5.31
CA ASN A 122 -1.44 -16.53 5.84
C ASN A 122 -0.16 -15.93 5.24
N MET A 123 0.83 -15.68 6.08
CA MET A 123 2.15 -15.14 5.75
C MET A 123 2.99 -15.99 4.78
N GLY A 124 2.53 -17.17 4.37
CA GLY A 124 3.22 -18.04 3.40
C GLY A 124 3.38 -17.45 2.00
N ARG A 125 2.78 -16.28 1.74
CA ARG A 125 2.85 -15.63 0.41
C ARG A 125 4.08 -14.77 0.15
N ILE A 126 4.88 -14.43 1.18
CA ILE A 126 5.99 -13.48 1.00
C ILE A 126 7.10 -14.11 0.14
N SER A 127 7.47 -15.37 0.39
CA SER A 127 8.49 -16.05 -0.40
C SER A 127 8.05 -16.24 -1.85
N ASP A 128 6.86 -16.73 -2.07
CA ASP A 128 6.35 -17.03 -3.42
C ASP A 128 6.20 -15.76 -4.26
N TRP A 129 5.79 -14.64 -3.65
CA TRP A 129 5.63 -13.38 -4.37
C TRP A 129 6.96 -12.71 -4.67
N THR A 130 7.91 -12.76 -3.73
CA THR A 130 9.23 -12.12 -3.89
C THR A 130 10.05 -12.85 -4.95
N ASP A 131 10.11 -14.16 -4.89
CA ASP A 131 10.89 -14.98 -5.81
C ASP A 131 10.33 -14.89 -7.23
N GLY A 132 9.04 -15.12 -7.41
CA GLY A 132 8.39 -15.02 -8.73
C GLY A 132 8.37 -13.61 -9.31
N THR A 133 8.35 -12.58 -8.47
CA THR A 133 8.38 -11.17 -8.95
C THR A 133 9.78 -10.76 -9.38
N ILE A 134 10.81 -11.15 -8.65
CA ILE A 134 12.20 -10.89 -9.01
C ILE A 134 12.54 -11.60 -10.31
N ASP A 135 12.20 -12.86 -10.46
CA ASP A 135 12.42 -13.63 -11.69
C ASP A 135 11.72 -12.97 -12.89
N ARG A 136 10.46 -12.58 -12.72
CA ARG A 136 9.71 -11.87 -13.75
C ARG A 136 10.30 -10.50 -14.09
N MET A 137 10.81 -9.76 -13.11
CA MET A 137 11.53 -8.50 -13.37
C MET A 137 12.82 -8.76 -14.13
N ILE A 138 13.58 -9.78 -13.78
CA ILE A 138 14.80 -10.19 -14.49
C ILE A 138 14.47 -10.55 -15.93
N ASP A 139 13.44 -11.35 -16.17
CA ASP A 139 13.00 -11.74 -17.51
C ASP A 139 12.58 -10.53 -18.35
N ILE A 140 11.81 -9.60 -17.78
CA ILE A 140 11.41 -8.37 -18.47
C ILE A 140 12.64 -7.51 -18.78
N MET A 141 13.53 -7.29 -17.82
CA MET A 141 14.74 -6.49 -18.02
C MET A 141 15.68 -7.13 -19.05
N THR A 142 15.81 -8.43 -19.03
CA THR A 142 16.62 -9.19 -20.01
C THR A 142 16.01 -9.11 -21.40
N GLY A 143 14.69 -9.33 -21.53
CA GLY A 143 13.97 -9.23 -22.78
C GLY A 143 14.01 -7.81 -23.39
N VAL A 144 13.80 -6.78 -22.56
CA VAL A 144 13.95 -5.38 -22.99
C VAL A 144 15.38 -5.07 -23.37
N GLY A 145 16.37 -5.56 -22.64
CA GLY A 145 17.80 -5.38 -22.96
C GLY A 145 18.21 -6.05 -24.27
N GLU A 146 17.64 -7.21 -24.59
CA GLU A 146 17.88 -7.89 -25.86
C GLU A 146 17.18 -7.20 -27.03
N GLN A 147 15.97 -6.70 -26.82
CA GLN A 147 15.24 -5.92 -27.83
C GLN A 147 15.96 -4.60 -28.08
N TRP A 148 16.43 -3.92 -27.03
CA TRP A 148 17.21 -2.69 -27.17
C TRP A 148 18.54 -2.91 -27.90
N ARG A 149 19.20 -4.03 -27.69
CA ARG A 149 20.41 -4.41 -28.44
C ARG A 149 20.12 -4.69 -29.91
N ARG A 150 18.97 -5.24 -30.23
CA ARG A 150 18.52 -5.45 -31.61
C ARG A 150 18.14 -4.12 -32.28
N ASP A 151 17.34 -3.31 -31.61
CA ASP A 151 16.83 -2.03 -32.15
C ASP A 151 17.88 -0.93 -32.09
N GLY A 152 18.78 -0.91 -31.13
CA GLY A 152 19.87 0.05 -31.01
C GLY A 152 20.93 -0.04 -32.09
N LYS A 153 21.03 -1.16 -32.80
CA LYS A 153 21.85 -1.24 -34.03
C LYS A 153 21.24 -0.46 -35.18
N HIS A 154 19.92 -0.32 -35.23
CA HIS A 154 19.25 0.51 -36.22
C HIS A 154 19.37 2.02 -35.93
N TYR A 155 19.31 2.43 -34.64
CA TYR A 155 19.41 3.87 -34.29
C TYR A 155 20.79 4.48 -34.52
N ARG A 156 21.86 3.70 -34.42
CA ARG A 156 23.23 4.21 -34.74
C ARG A 156 23.47 4.43 -36.23
N ASN A 157 22.77 3.71 -37.08
CA ASN A 157 22.91 3.86 -38.53
C ASN A 157 22.09 5.03 -39.12
N THR A 158 20.97 5.41 -38.46
CA THR A 158 20.16 6.55 -38.93
C THR A 158 20.69 7.91 -38.46
N ALA A 159 21.44 7.95 -37.33
CA ALA A 159 22.05 9.19 -36.85
C ALA A 159 23.31 9.61 -37.63
N SER A 160 23.89 8.71 -38.46
CA SER A 160 25.05 9.03 -39.30
C SER A 160 24.68 9.57 -40.65
N GLU A 161 23.41 9.53 -41.06
CA GLU A 161 22.94 10.03 -42.38
C GLU A 161 22.26 11.40 -42.33
N SER A 162 22.08 12.00 -41.14
CA SER A 162 21.57 13.37 -40.98
C SER A 162 22.71 14.36 -40.81
N LYS A 163 23.58 14.44 -41.79
CA LYS A 163 24.42 15.61 -42.01
C LYS A 163 23.91 16.30 -43.28
N TYR A 164 23.03 17.28 -43.06
CA TYR A 164 22.96 18.52 -43.86
C TYR A 164 22.17 19.57 -43.10
#